data_95d341da0803dfa2c873bf3db77ba316
#
_entry.id   95d341da0803dfa2c873bf3db77ba316
#
_cell.length_a   1.000
_cell.length_b   1.000
_cell.length_c   1.000
_cell.angle_alpha   90.00
_cell.angle_beta   90.00
_cell.angle_gamma   90.00
#
_symmetry.space_group_name_H-M   'P 1'
#
loop_
_entity.id
_entity.type
_entity.pdbx_description
1 polymer ?
#
loop_
_entity_poly.entity_id
_entity_poly.type
_entity_poly.pdbx_seq_one_letter_code
_entity_poly.pdbx_strand_id
1 'polypeptide(L)'
;RKGASTSTQIHMSYDKLMEAHGEYAPHEEEIPCDAEEHGTTVTSTNLKRKTKIACNELATSLARLFNYMDSDFEVSVIASNGKEYQINSDLRLASINEEFIWAFPDNFIDSDRFLLEHGVSGKIVSAEKPLTGALRGITLYANGRLVNEAGFFGGSESSHAYSYLTGYLNVDFVDELGEDVITTDRRAIIWEDETTEKLQKTLVDLMT
;
A
#
# COMPACT_ATOMS: atom_id res chain seq x y z
N ARG A 1 9.11 -25.10 6.52
CA ARG A 1 9.07 -24.82 7.97
C ARG A 1 10.50 -24.90 8.49
N LYS A 2 10.96 -23.89 9.22
CA LYS A 2 12.34 -23.91 9.77
C LYS A 2 12.60 -25.19 10.56
N GLY A 3 13.71 -25.86 10.28
CA GLY A 3 14.09 -27.15 10.90
C GLY A 3 13.51 -28.39 10.22
N ALA A 4 12.75 -28.25 9.12
CA ALA A 4 12.32 -29.39 8.31
C ALA A 4 13.43 -29.78 7.33
N SER A 5 13.53 -31.07 7.00
CA SER A 5 14.47 -31.59 6.00
C SER A 5 13.84 -31.71 4.60
N THR A 6 12.56 -31.38 4.47
CA THR A 6 11.81 -31.40 3.21
C THR A 6 11.00 -30.13 3.02
N SER A 7 10.81 -29.72 1.78
CA SER A 7 9.88 -28.70 1.35
C SER A 7 8.81 -29.29 0.45
N THR A 8 7.60 -28.73 0.47
CA THR A 8 6.51 -29.15 -0.41
C THR A 8 6.50 -28.27 -1.64
N GLN A 9 6.60 -28.88 -2.82
CA GLN A 9 6.43 -28.20 -4.10
C GLN A 9 5.04 -28.49 -4.64
N ILE A 10 4.31 -27.43 -4.98
CA ILE A 10 2.94 -27.51 -5.50
C ILE A 10 2.92 -26.97 -6.92
N HIS A 11 2.45 -27.78 -7.87
CA HIS A 11 2.30 -27.38 -9.27
C HIS A 11 0.84 -27.12 -9.59
N MET A 12 0.54 -25.85 -9.95
CA MET A 12 -0.81 -25.44 -10.35
C MET A 12 -0.82 -24.99 -11.81
N SER A 13 -1.82 -25.42 -12.57
CA SER A 13 -2.08 -24.96 -13.92
C SER A 13 -3.37 -24.16 -13.97
N TYR A 14 -3.32 -22.95 -14.53
CA TYR A 14 -4.49 -22.10 -14.70
C TYR A 14 -5.61 -22.81 -15.49
N ASP A 15 -5.25 -23.47 -16.60
CA ASP A 15 -6.25 -24.14 -17.45
C ASP A 15 -6.93 -25.28 -16.67
N LYS A 16 -6.17 -26.10 -15.95
CA LYS A 16 -6.73 -27.18 -15.10
C LYS A 16 -7.58 -26.63 -13.96
N LEU A 17 -7.18 -25.50 -13.36
CA LEU A 17 -7.96 -24.84 -12.31
C LEU A 17 -9.32 -24.38 -12.86
N MET A 18 -9.35 -23.81 -14.06
CA MET A 18 -10.59 -23.34 -14.68
C MET A 18 -11.51 -24.49 -15.13
N GLU A 19 -10.96 -25.63 -15.47
CA GLU A 19 -11.71 -26.84 -15.86
C GLU A 19 -12.28 -27.61 -14.67
N ALA A 20 -11.77 -27.41 -13.47
CA ALA A 20 -12.05 -28.26 -12.30
C ALA A 20 -13.41 -28.02 -11.61
N HIS A 21 -14.23 -27.07 -12.07
CA HIS A 21 -15.59 -26.81 -11.58
C HIS A 21 -15.76 -26.83 -10.04
N GLY A 22 -14.72 -26.43 -9.31
CA GLY A 22 -14.75 -26.31 -7.85
C GLY A 22 -13.94 -27.36 -7.06
N GLU A 23 -13.50 -28.45 -7.69
CA GLU A 23 -12.65 -29.47 -7.07
C GLU A 23 -11.30 -29.56 -7.80
N TYR A 24 -10.34 -28.71 -7.43
CA TYR A 24 -8.99 -28.76 -7.98
C TYR A 24 -8.01 -29.29 -6.93
N ALA A 25 -7.40 -30.43 -7.22
CA ALA A 25 -6.29 -30.96 -6.43
C ALA A 25 -4.98 -30.74 -7.21
N PRO A 26 -4.12 -29.82 -6.78
CA PRO A 26 -2.82 -29.63 -7.41
C PRO A 26 -1.92 -30.85 -7.17
N HIS A 27 -0.94 -31.03 -8.06
CA HIS A 27 0.09 -32.03 -7.82
C HIS A 27 1.07 -31.50 -6.76
N GLU A 28 1.29 -32.32 -5.72
CA GLU A 28 2.20 -32.04 -4.63
C GLU A 28 3.38 -33.02 -4.65
N GLU A 29 4.57 -32.50 -4.43
CA GLU A 29 5.80 -33.29 -4.35
C GLU A 29 6.66 -32.81 -3.18
N GLU A 30 7.16 -33.74 -2.38
CA GLU A 30 8.13 -33.45 -1.34
C GLU A 30 9.54 -33.53 -1.91
N ILE A 31 10.32 -32.46 -1.75
CA ILE A 31 11.71 -32.38 -2.17
C ILE A 31 12.62 -32.15 -0.96
N PRO A 32 13.82 -32.77 -0.91
CA PRO A 32 14.78 -32.49 0.15
C PRO A 32 15.17 -31.01 0.15
N CYS A 33 15.31 -30.43 1.34
CA CYS A 33 15.81 -29.06 1.52
C CYS A 33 16.75 -28.99 2.74
N ASP A 34 17.54 -27.93 2.80
CA ASP A 34 18.35 -27.64 3.97
C ASP A 34 17.45 -27.22 5.15
N ALA A 35 17.77 -27.69 6.36
CA ALA A 35 17.01 -27.36 7.57
C ALA A 35 17.00 -25.87 7.91
N GLU A 36 17.98 -25.10 7.42
CA GLU A 36 18.03 -23.64 7.58
C GLU A 36 17.22 -22.91 6.50
N GLU A 37 16.88 -23.58 5.39
CA GLU A 37 15.99 -22.98 4.38
C GLU A 37 14.56 -22.89 4.90
N HIS A 38 14.00 -21.70 4.83
CA HIS A 38 12.61 -21.45 5.21
C HIS A 38 12.04 -20.30 4.37
N GLY A 39 10.75 -20.36 4.15
CA GLY A 39 10.05 -19.37 3.35
C GLY A 39 9.13 -20.00 2.32
N THR A 40 8.55 -19.16 1.46
CA THR A 40 7.69 -19.58 0.37
C THR A 40 8.17 -18.93 -0.92
N THR A 41 8.37 -19.73 -1.96
CA THR A 41 8.70 -19.26 -3.30
C THR A 41 7.51 -19.52 -4.23
N VAL A 42 7.02 -18.49 -4.89
CA VAL A 42 5.98 -18.60 -5.92
C VAL A 42 6.58 -18.28 -7.27
N THR A 43 6.59 -19.27 -8.17
CA THR A 43 7.12 -19.10 -9.53
C THR A 43 5.96 -19.11 -10.53
N SER A 44 5.81 -18.02 -11.28
CA SER A 44 4.82 -17.94 -12.36
C SER A 44 5.52 -18.07 -13.71
N THR A 45 5.09 -19.02 -14.53
CA THR A 45 5.65 -19.28 -15.87
C THR A 45 4.57 -19.10 -16.95
N ASN A 46 4.99 -19.00 -18.20
CA ASN A 46 4.08 -18.88 -19.35
C ASN A 46 3.07 -17.72 -19.22
N LEU A 47 3.51 -16.61 -18.64
CA LEU A 47 2.67 -15.42 -18.50
C LEU A 47 2.25 -14.91 -19.89
N LYS A 48 0.94 -14.69 -20.09
CA LYS A 48 0.36 -14.17 -21.36
C LYS A 48 0.68 -12.68 -21.59
N ARG A 49 1.61 -12.11 -20.82
CA ARG A 49 2.01 -10.71 -20.92
C ARG A 49 2.93 -10.50 -22.14
N LYS A 50 2.60 -9.52 -22.98
CA LYS A 50 3.40 -9.17 -24.17
C LYS A 50 4.54 -8.19 -23.89
N THR A 51 4.47 -7.44 -22.80
CA THR A 51 5.46 -6.43 -22.43
C THR A 51 6.32 -6.91 -21.28
N LYS A 52 7.59 -6.51 -21.25
CA LYS A 52 8.47 -6.76 -20.10
C LYS A 52 7.95 -6.04 -18.86
N ILE A 53 8.17 -6.64 -17.68
CA ILE A 53 7.90 -5.98 -16.41
C ILE A 53 9.01 -4.96 -16.18
N ALA A 54 8.63 -3.67 -16.06
CA ALA A 54 9.53 -2.62 -15.64
C ALA A 54 9.66 -2.70 -14.11
N CYS A 55 10.76 -3.27 -13.61
CA CYS A 55 10.94 -3.55 -12.18
C CYS A 55 10.91 -2.29 -11.32
N ASN A 56 11.41 -1.16 -11.82
CA ASN A 56 11.33 0.13 -11.14
C ASN A 56 9.88 0.62 -10.98
N GLU A 57 9.06 0.50 -12.02
CA GLU A 57 7.65 0.88 -11.97
C GLU A 57 6.85 -0.05 -11.05
N LEU A 58 7.16 -1.36 -11.08
CA LEU A 58 6.58 -2.33 -10.18
C LEU A 58 6.93 -2.00 -8.72
N ALA A 59 8.19 -1.73 -8.42
CA ALA A 59 8.63 -1.36 -7.08
C ALA A 59 7.93 -0.08 -6.59
N THR A 60 7.84 0.95 -7.43
CA THR A 60 7.12 2.19 -7.10
C THR A 60 5.62 1.93 -6.86
N SER A 61 5.00 1.07 -7.67
CA SER A 61 3.58 0.71 -7.49
C SER A 61 3.35 -0.03 -6.17
N LEU A 62 4.25 -0.96 -5.81
CA LEU A 62 4.18 -1.67 -4.54
C LEU A 62 4.40 -0.74 -3.34
N ALA A 63 5.33 0.23 -3.45
CA ALA A 63 5.55 1.23 -2.41
C ALA A 63 4.31 2.11 -2.13
N ARG A 64 3.40 2.24 -3.09
CA ARG A 64 2.13 2.96 -2.92
C ARG A 64 1.02 2.12 -2.30
N LEU A 65 1.08 0.80 -2.46
CA LEU A 65 0.06 -0.11 -1.93
C LEU A 65 0.32 -0.52 -0.48
N PHE A 66 1.58 -0.52 -0.06
CA PHE A 66 2.00 -1.03 1.24
C PHE A 66 2.85 -0.02 2.01
N ASN A 67 2.59 0.12 3.30
CA ASN A 67 3.34 0.95 4.23
C ASN A 67 3.95 0.13 5.39
N TYR A 68 4.25 -1.14 5.13
CA TYR A 68 4.77 -2.10 6.12
C TYR A 68 6.29 -2.16 6.23
N MET A 69 7.00 -1.26 5.58
CA MET A 69 8.44 -1.34 5.46
C MET A 69 9.10 -0.81 6.73
N ASP A 70 9.40 -1.70 7.64
CA ASP A 70 10.19 -1.45 8.86
C ASP A 70 11.43 -2.36 8.90
N SER A 71 12.16 -2.32 10.00
CA SER A 71 13.37 -3.13 10.19
C SER A 71 13.13 -4.66 10.18
N ASP A 72 11.89 -5.07 10.42
CA ASP A 72 11.54 -6.48 10.58
C ASP A 72 10.89 -7.08 9.32
N PHE A 73 10.46 -6.22 8.38
CA PHE A 73 9.84 -6.62 7.13
C PHE A 73 10.35 -5.81 5.94
N GLU A 74 11.20 -6.43 5.13
CA GLU A 74 11.76 -5.83 3.94
C GLU A 74 11.16 -6.46 2.68
N VAL A 75 10.88 -5.62 1.68
CA VAL A 75 10.44 -6.07 0.36
C VAL A 75 11.33 -5.45 -0.70
N SER A 76 11.79 -6.26 -1.63
CA SER A 76 12.54 -5.77 -2.78
C SER A 76 12.07 -6.40 -4.09
N VAL A 77 12.27 -5.69 -5.19
CA VAL A 77 12.09 -6.19 -6.54
C VAL A 77 13.47 -6.36 -7.17
N ILE A 78 13.82 -7.60 -7.49
CA ILE A 78 15.11 -7.92 -8.11
C ILE A 78 14.90 -8.13 -9.62
N ALA A 79 15.55 -7.33 -10.43
CA ALA A 79 15.53 -7.47 -11.88
C ALA A 79 16.45 -8.59 -12.36
N SER A 80 16.21 -9.12 -13.57
CA SER A 80 17.01 -10.20 -14.16
C SER A 80 18.50 -9.89 -14.32
N ASN A 81 18.88 -8.61 -14.32
CA ASN A 81 20.28 -8.15 -14.36
C ASN A 81 20.91 -8.03 -12.96
N GLY A 82 20.22 -8.47 -11.91
CA GLY A 82 20.65 -8.40 -10.51
C GLY A 82 20.43 -7.03 -9.85
N LYS A 83 19.87 -6.04 -10.56
CA LYS A 83 19.55 -4.76 -9.93
C LYS A 83 18.38 -4.92 -8.97
N GLU A 84 18.59 -4.51 -7.73
CA GLU A 84 17.62 -4.53 -6.65
C GLU A 84 16.97 -3.14 -6.47
N TYR A 85 15.67 -3.14 -6.23
CA TYR A 85 14.88 -1.97 -5.89
C TYR A 85 14.20 -2.25 -4.55
N GLN A 86 14.78 -1.74 -3.48
CA GLN A 86 14.19 -1.84 -2.15
C GLN A 86 12.95 -0.96 -2.07
N ILE A 87 11.85 -1.54 -1.62
CA ILE A 87 10.58 -0.83 -1.48
C ILE A 87 10.56 -0.18 -0.11
N ASN A 88 10.38 1.14 -0.08
CA ASN A 88 10.30 1.94 1.15
C ASN A 88 9.41 3.17 0.94
N SER A 89 9.21 3.93 2.01
CA SER A 89 8.40 5.16 1.97
C SER A 89 8.98 6.23 1.04
N ASP A 90 10.30 6.29 0.89
CA ASP A 90 10.96 7.28 0.03
C ASP A 90 10.71 6.98 -1.45
N LEU A 91 10.67 5.70 -1.83
CA LEU A 91 10.37 5.29 -3.21
C LEU A 91 8.97 5.72 -3.65
N ARG A 92 8.02 5.84 -2.72
CA ARG A 92 6.65 6.30 -2.99
C ARG A 92 6.61 7.70 -3.58
N LEU A 93 7.45 8.60 -3.07
CA LEU A 93 7.52 10.00 -3.46
C LEU A 93 8.75 10.33 -4.33
N ALA A 94 9.60 9.36 -4.65
CA ALA A 94 10.88 9.54 -5.35
C ALA A 94 10.77 10.23 -6.72
N SER A 95 9.60 10.23 -7.36
CA SER A 95 9.36 10.89 -8.63
C SER A 95 8.85 12.33 -8.50
N ILE A 96 8.72 12.84 -7.28
CA ILE A 96 8.12 14.14 -6.97
C ILE A 96 9.21 15.09 -6.52
N ASN A 97 9.29 16.24 -7.18
CA ASN A 97 10.09 17.36 -6.68
C ASN A 97 9.26 18.06 -5.60
N GLU A 98 9.64 17.85 -4.35
CA GLU A 98 8.96 18.39 -3.17
C GLU A 98 9.29 19.88 -3.03
N GLU A 99 8.25 20.72 -2.88
CA GLU A 99 8.40 22.16 -2.62
C GLU A 99 8.19 22.45 -1.14
N PHE A 100 7.08 21.96 -0.56
CA PHE A 100 6.79 22.05 0.87
C PHE A 100 6.47 20.66 1.42
N ILE A 101 6.86 20.45 2.69
CA ILE A 101 6.67 19.19 3.39
C ILE A 101 6.03 19.46 4.74
N TRP A 102 4.93 18.76 5.04
CA TRP A 102 4.32 18.71 6.35
C TRP A 102 4.43 17.29 6.89
N ALA A 103 5.22 17.13 7.96
CA ALA A 103 5.34 15.87 8.68
C ALA A 103 4.41 15.89 9.89
N PHE A 104 3.67 14.83 10.09
CA PHE A 104 2.72 14.68 11.20
C PHE A 104 3.18 13.58 12.15
N PRO A 105 3.04 13.79 13.48
CA PRO A 105 2.19 14.81 14.13
C PRO A 105 2.82 16.21 14.29
N ASP A 106 4.08 16.45 13.96
CA ASP A 106 4.83 17.67 14.32
C ASP A 106 4.21 18.95 13.76
N ASN A 107 3.51 18.87 12.63
CA ASN A 107 2.86 20.02 12.00
C ASN A 107 1.36 20.15 12.32
N PHE A 108 0.81 19.33 13.22
CA PHE A 108 -0.56 19.55 13.69
C PHE A 108 -0.66 20.83 14.54
N ILE A 109 -1.76 21.54 14.36
CA ILE A 109 -2.13 22.71 15.15
C ILE A 109 -3.31 22.38 16.09
N ASP A 110 -3.71 23.32 16.93
CA ASP A 110 -4.77 23.09 17.92
C ASP A 110 -6.11 22.63 17.32
N SER A 111 -6.43 23.02 16.08
CA SER A 111 -7.64 22.56 15.38
C SER A 111 -7.57 21.07 14.98
N ASP A 112 -6.37 20.50 14.90
CA ASP A 112 -6.14 19.12 14.46
C ASP A 112 -6.12 18.13 15.64
N ARG A 113 -6.63 18.57 16.80
CA ARG A 113 -6.62 17.79 18.03
C ARG A 113 -7.20 16.39 17.88
N PHE A 114 -8.24 16.23 17.07
CA PHE A 114 -8.81 14.92 16.79
C PHE A 114 -7.78 13.97 16.15
N LEU A 115 -7.02 14.43 15.16
CA LEU A 115 -5.99 13.64 14.50
C LEU A 115 -4.86 13.28 15.46
N LEU A 116 -4.46 14.22 16.30
CA LEU A 116 -3.43 14.02 17.31
C LEU A 116 -3.86 13.00 18.37
N GLU A 117 -5.09 13.10 18.88
CA GLU A 117 -5.64 12.19 19.90
C GLU A 117 -5.78 10.75 19.37
N HIS A 118 -5.99 10.57 18.06
CA HIS A 118 -6.07 9.26 17.41
C HIS A 118 -4.72 8.77 16.85
N GLY A 119 -3.61 9.43 17.19
CA GLY A 119 -2.28 9.00 16.79
C GLY A 119 -2.01 9.05 15.28
N VAL A 120 -2.73 9.91 14.56
CA VAL A 120 -2.52 10.06 13.11
C VAL A 120 -1.12 10.57 12.84
N SER A 121 -0.44 9.95 11.90
CA SER A 121 0.93 10.28 11.51
C SER A 121 1.11 10.21 10.00
N GLY A 122 2.19 10.77 9.48
CA GLY A 122 2.49 10.66 8.06
C GLY A 122 3.11 11.92 7.48
N LYS A 123 2.93 12.10 6.18
CA LYS A 123 3.57 13.17 5.41
C LYS A 123 2.65 13.66 4.31
N ILE A 124 2.44 14.97 4.23
CA ILE A 124 1.83 15.65 3.09
C ILE A 124 2.90 16.49 2.42
N VAL A 125 2.88 16.54 1.11
CA VAL A 125 3.88 17.22 0.28
C VAL A 125 3.19 18.06 -0.77
N SER A 126 3.66 19.30 -0.96
CA SER A 126 3.39 20.09 -2.16
C SER A 126 4.49 19.85 -3.18
N ALA A 127 4.10 19.54 -4.40
CA ALA A 127 5.04 19.35 -5.51
C ALA A 127 5.26 20.67 -6.27
N GLU A 128 6.45 20.85 -6.86
CA GLU A 128 6.77 22.00 -7.71
C GLU A 128 5.89 22.10 -8.97
N LYS A 129 5.30 20.97 -9.41
CA LYS A 129 4.48 20.88 -10.62
C LYS A 129 3.18 20.16 -10.34
N PRO A 130 2.09 20.47 -11.07
CA PRO A 130 0.83 19.77 -10.93
C PRO A 130 0.99 18.25 -11.10
N LEU A 131 0.42 17.50 -10.20
CA LEU A 131 0.43 16.05 -10.18
C LEU A 131 -0.77 15.51 -10.96
N THR A 132 -0.62 14.31 -11.53
CA THR A 132 -1.67 13.63 -12.28
C THR A 132 -1.85 12.18 -11.83
N GLY A 133 -3.04 11.63 -12.05
CA GLY A 133 -3.34 10.23 -11.74
C GLY A 133 -3.18 9.90 -10.26
N ALA A 134 -2.68 8.72 -9.98
CA ALA A 134 -2.51 8.18 -8.62
C ALA A 134 -1.47 8.89 -7.73
N LEU A 135 -0.78 9.90 -8.27
CA LEU A 135 0.14 10.73 -7.49
C LEU A 135 -0.58 11.88 -6.80
N ARG A 136 -1.76 12.26 -7.27
CA ARG A 136 -2.52 13.39 -6.75
C ARG A 136 -3.43 12.92 -5.62
N GLY A 137 -3.34 13.59 -4.47
CA GLY A 137 -4.17 13.29 -3.30
C GLY A 137 -3.42 12.59 -2.16
N ILE A 138 -4.09 12.43 -1.06
CA ILE A 138 -3.56 11.83 0.17
C ILE A 138 -4.09 10.41 0.28
N THR A 139 -3.18 9.46 0.45
CA THR A 139 -3.48 8.04 0.67
C THR A 139 -3.61 7.76 2.16
N LEU A 140 -4.61 6.98 2.59
CA LEU A 140 -4.71 6.56 3.99
C LEU A 140 -4.31 5.10 4.15
N TYR A 141 -3.54 4.85 5.22
CA TYR A 141 -3.13 3.52 5.65
C TYR A 141 -3.60 3.28 7.07
N ALA A 142 -3.99 2.04 7.37
CA ALA A 142 -4.19 1.56 8.71
C ALA A 142 -3.37 0.28 8.91
N ASN A 143 -2.58 0.23 9.99
CA ASN A 143 -1.66 -0.87 10.26
C ASN A 143 -0.82 -1.26 9.03
N GLY A 144 -0.30 -0.26 8.31
CA GLY A 144 0.52 -0.41 7.13
C GLY A 144 -0.22 -0.86 5.85
N ARG A 145 -1.54 -1.07 5.88
CA ARG A 145 -2.35 -1.47 4.72
C ARG A 145 -3.13 -0.30 4.18
N LEU A 146 -3.30 -0.26 2.86
CA LEU A 146 -4.18 0.71 2.21
C LEU A 146 -5.60 0.58 2.76
N VAL A 147 -6.22 1.69 3.16
CA VAL A 147 -7.63 1.77 3.56
C VAL A 147 -8.40 2.83 2.77
N ASN A 148 -7.69 3.77 2.14
CA ASN A 148 -8.30 4.71 1.19
C ASN A 148 -7.29 5.12 0.12
N GLU A 149 -7.67 4.97 -1.15
CA GLU A 149 -6.85 5.44 -2.28
C GLU A 149 -6.63 6.95 -2.21
N ALA A 150 -5.61 7.43 -2.94
CA ALA A 150 -5.28 8.85 -2.99
C ALA A 150 -6.50 9.70 -3.38
N GLY A 151 -6.83 10.66 -2.53
CA GLY A 151 -7.98 11.53 -2.72
C GLY A 151 -7.96 12.73 -1.78
N PHE A 152 -9.03 13.52 -1.81
CA PHE A 152 -9.20 14.72 -0.97
C PHE A 152 -10.48 14.65 -0.11
N PHE A 153 -11.00 13.45 0.10
CA PHE A 153 -12.05 13.11 1.08
C PHE A 153 -13.34 13.92 0.92
N GLY A 154 -13.68 14.36 -0.30
CA GLY A 154 -14.83 15.20 -0.58
C GLY A 154 -14.56 16.71 -0.52
N GLY A 155 -13.31 17.11 -0.25
CA GLY A 155 -12.87 18.48 -0.43
C GLY A 155 -13.04 18.95 -1.89
N SER A 156 -13.13 20.27 -2.10
CA SER A 156 -13.33 20.84 -3.46
C SER A 156 -12.13 20.57 -4.36
N GLU A 157 -12.19 19.52 -5.16
CA GLU A 157 -11.13 19.13 -6.11
C GLU A 157 -10.89 20.18 -7.22
N SER A 158 -11.74 21.18 -7.33
CA SER A 158 -11.57 22.31 -8.24
C SER A 158 -10.52 23.31 -7.80
N SER A 159 -10.05 23.24 -6.56
CA SER A 159 -8.96 24.10 -6.11
C SER A 159 -7.66 23.77 -6.86
N HIS A 160 -7.04 24.78 -7.44
CA HIS A 160 -5.77 24.65 -8.12
C HIS A 160 -4.67 24.11 -7.17
N ALA A 161 -4.73 24.47 -5.88
CA ALA A 161 -3.78 24.02 -4.86
C ALA A 161 -3.77 22.48 -4.73
N TYR A 162 -4.92 21.83 -4.81
CA TYR A 162 -5.01 20.37 -4.71
C TYR A 162 -4.33 19.61 -5.84
N SER A 163 -4.08 20.27 -6.98
CA SER A 163 -3.32 19.64 -8.05
C SER A 163 -1.83 19.44 -7.72
N TYR A 164 -1.34 20.08 -6.69
CA TYR A 164 0.06 19.97 -6.25
C TYR A 164 0.24 19.08 -5.02
N LEU A 165 -0.86 18.70 -4.34
CA LEU A 165 -0.78 17.97 -3.08
C LEU A 165 -0.75 16.46 -3.30
N THR A 166 0.16 15.82 -2.56
CA THR A 166 0.26 14.37 -2.42
C THR A 166 0.72 14.02 -1.02
N GLY A 167 0.64 12.74 -0.69
CA GLY A 167 1.15 12.27 0.59
C GLY A 167 0.44 11.02 1.08
N TYR A 168 0.68 10.74 2.36
CA TYR A 168 0.02 9.66 3.05
C TYR A 168 -0.17 9.98 4.53
N LEU A 169 -1.22 9.43 5.11
CA LEU A 169 -1.45 9.46 6.54
C LEU A 169 -1.76 8.05 7.05
N ASN A 170 -1.23 7.71 8.21
CA ASN A 170 -1.55 6.51 8.95
C ASN A 170 -2.71 6.83 9.89
N VAL A 171 -3.78 6.07 9.78
CA VAL A 171 -5.03 6.22 10.55
C VAL A 171 -5.37 4.88 11.20
N ASP A 172 -4.42 4.30 11.93
CA ASP A 172 -4.46 2.92 12.44
C ASP A 172 -5.72 2.65 13.28
N PHE A 173 -6.23 3.64 13.99
CA PHE A 173 -7.44 3.55 14.80
C PHE A 173 -8.70 3.15 14.00
N VAL A 174 -8.70 3.34 12.67
CA VAL A 174 -9.83 2.96 11.81
C VAL A 174 -10.02 1.44 11.76
N ASP A 175 -8.94 0.66 11.84
CA ASP A 175 -9.01 -0.81 11.95
C ASP A 175 -9.49 -1.28 13.33
N GLU A 176 -9.53 -0.41 14.35
CA GLU A 176 -9.96 -0.71 15.72
C GLU A 176 -11.46 -0.39 15.97
N LEU A 177 -12.10 0.25 14.99
CA LEU A 177 -13.54 0.55 15.11
C LEU A 177 -14.36 -0.74 15.11
N GLY A 178 -15.39 -0.78 15.93
CA GLY A 178 -16.20 -1.99 16.15
C GLY A 178 -17.05 -2.44 14.96
N GLU A 179 -17.17 -1.60 13.93
CA GLU A 179 -17.85 -1.89 12.67
C GLU A 179 -16.86 -1.91 11.53
N ASP A 180 -17.13 -2.69 10.49
CA ASP A 180 -16.29 -2.73 9.29
C ASP A 180 -16.54 -1.47 8.43
N VAL A 181 -15.75 -0.43 8.72
CA VAL A 181 -15.81 0.86 8.04
C VAL A 181 -14.90 0.94 6.82
N ILE A 182 -14.26 -0.16 6.44
CA ILE A 182 -13.36 -0.26 5.29
C ILE A 182 -14.00 -1.16 4.24
N THR A 183 -14.03 -0.71 2.99
CA THR A 183 -14.53 -1.54 1.88
C THR A 183 -13.75 -2.84 1.74
N THR A 184 -14.41 -3.91 1.29
CA THR A 184 -13.84 -5.27 1.20
C THR A 184 -12.56 -5.32 0.34
N ASP A 185 -12.46 -4.45 -0.67
CA ASP A 185 -11.27 -4.30 -1.53
C ASP A 185 -10.21 -3.37 -0.92
N ARG A 186 -10.46 -2.82 0.27
CA ARG A 186 -9.60 -1.89 1.01
C ARG A 186 -9.19 -0.63 0.22
N ARG A 187 -10.08 -0.13 -0.63
CA ARG A 187 -9.80 1.07 -1.45
C ARG A 187 -10.47 2.33 -0.94
N ALA A 188 -11.45 2.20 -0.06
CA ALA A 188 -12.17 3.35 0.50
C ALA A 188 -12.61 3.10 1.94
N ILE A 189 -12.67 4.18 2.71
CA ILE A 189 -13.34 4.23 3.99
C ILE A 189 -14.80 4.55 3.76
N ILE A 190 -15.69 3.90 4.51
CA ILE A 190 -17.12 4.21 4.57
C ILE A 190 -17.29 5.38 5.54
N TRP A 191 -17.68 6.53 5.03
CA TRP A 191 -17.76 7.79 5.79
C TRP A 191 -19.11 8.02 6.48
N GLU A 192 -19.86 6.94 6.75
CA GLU A 192 -21.20 7.01 7.37
C GLU A 192 -21.20 6.80 8.89
N ASP A 193 -20.09 6.32 9.45
CA ASP A 193 -19.88 6.21 10.88
C ASP A 193 -19.47 7.56 11.48
N GLU A 194 -19.89 7.84 12.72
CA GLU A 194 -19.63 9.13 13.40
C GLU A 194 -18.13 9.47 13.47
N THR A 195 -17.29 8.45 13.72
CA THR A 195 -15.83 8.62 13.85
C THR A 195 -15.19 8.87 12.49
N THR A 196 -15.60 8.10 11.46
CA THR A 196 -15.09 8.27 10.10
C THR A 196 -15.59 9.56 9.46
N GLU A 197 -16.82 9.99 9.71
CA GLU A 197 -17.32 11.30 9.28
C GLU A 197 -16.51 12.44 9.88
N LYS A 198 -16.18 12.34 11.18
CA LYS A 198 -15.34 13.32 11.86
C LYS A 198 -13.91 13.32 11.31
N LEU A 199 -13.34 12.14 11.03
CA LEU A 199 -12.05 12.01 10.36
C LEU A 199 -12.09 12.71 9.00
N GLN A 200 -13.11 12.43 8.18
CA GLN A 200 -13.25 13.04 6.86
C GLN A 200 -13.26 14.57 6.92
N LYS A 201 -14.08 15.15 7.80
CA LYS A 201 -14.17 16.60 7.98
C LYS A 201 -12.83 17.20 8.41
N THR A 202 -12.16 16.58 9.39
CA THR A 202 -10.88 17.08 9.89
C THR A 202 -9.78 16.98 8.83
N LEU A 203 -9.79 15.91 7.99
CA LEU A 203 -8.84 15.79 6.88
C LEU A 203 -9.07 16.85 5.80
N VAL A 204 -10.33 17.21 5.52
CA VAL A 204 -10.64 18.32 4.59
C VAL A 204 -10.14 19.65 5.16
N ASP A 205 -10.38 19.89 6.44
CA ASP A 205 -9.94 21.13 7.12
C ASP A 205 -8.41 21.24 7.15
N LEU A 206 -7.70 20.12 7.36
CA LEU A 206 -6.22 20.04 7.34
C LEU A 206 -5.63 20.49 6.00
N MET A 207 -6.36 20.32 4.89
CA MET A 207 -5.90 20.65 3.54
C MET A 207 -6.36 22.04 3.05
N THR A 208 -7.10 22.78 3.85
CA THR A 208 -7.68 24.09 3.48
C THR A 208 -6.91 25.23 4.11
#